data_9bd26737f9407e635985e35e89fc8fbc
#
_entry.id   9bd26737f9407e635985e35e89fc8fbc
#
_cell.length_a   1.000
_cell.length_b   1.000
_cell.length_c   1.000
_cell.angle_alpha   90.00
_cell.angle_beta   90.00
_cell.angle_gamma   90.00
#
_symmetry.space_group_name_H-M   'P 1'
#
loop_
_entity.id
_entity.type
_entity.pdbx_description
1 polymer ?
#
loop_
_entity_poly.entity_id
_entity_poly.type
_entity_poly.pdbx_seq_one_letter_code
_entity_poly.pdbx_strand_id
1 'polypeptide(L)'
;MFKLPSDRVFIIAELSANHNGSLEVALETVKAAKRAGADAIKLQTYTADTITLKCDQPDFKIEGGTLWDGRYLHDLYLEAFTPWEWHEQIFKAASDEGLVCFSSPFDPSAVDFLEGLGCPLYKIASFEITDIPLIEYAASKAKPMILSTGIAKKIDIERAVDACLRQGNKDLTLLKCTSSYPAPIEEANLRLMVQFKDDFPVSVGLSDHTPGHLVPVIATTL
;
A
#
# COMPACT_ATOMS: atom_id res chain seq x y z
N MET A 1 -5.25 0.60 -20.66
CA MET A 1 -5.57 0.58 -19.22
C MET A 1 -4.81 -0.58 -18.61
N PHE A 2 -4.06 -0.36 -17.54
CA PHE A 2 -3.32 -1.40 -16.83
C PHE A 2 -4.30 -2.42 -16.21
N LYS A 3 -3.91 -3.70 -16.20
CA LYS A 3 -4.63 -4.76 -15.50
C LYS A 3 -3.62 -5.64 -14.77
N LEU A 4 -3.97 -6.06 -13.57
CA LEU A 4 -3.19 -7.07 -12.86
C LEU A 4 -3.28 -8.41 -13.62
N PRO A 5 -2.19 -9.18 -13.75
CA PRO A 5 -2.24 -10.52 -14.35
C PRO A 5 -3.15 -11.44 -13.53
N SER A 6 -3.85 -12.34 -14.22
CA SER A 6 -4.76 -13.32 -13.60
C SER A 6 -4.23 -14.75 -13.68
N ASP A 7 -3.14 -14.97 -14.40
CA ASP A 7 -2.55 -16.28 -14.70
C ASP A 7 -1.29 -16.59 -13.86
N ARG A 8 -0.83 -15.61 -13.10
CA ARG A 8 0.34 -15.73 -12.22
C ARG A 8 0.27 -14.79 -11.03
N VAL A 9 1.09 -15.05 -10.02
CA VAL A 9 1.26 -14.11 -8.91
C VAL A 9 1.95 -12.84 -9.40
N PHE A 10 1.42 -11.67 -9.04
CA PHE A 10 2.01 -10.37 -9.30
C PHE A 10 2.77 -9.91 -8.06
N ILE A 11 4.09 -9.82 -8.16
CA ILE A 11 4.98 -9.54 -7.02
C ILE A 11 5.27 -8.05 -6.94
N ILE A 12 4.89 -7.43 -5.84
CA ILE A 12 5.05 -6.01 -5.57
C ILE A 12 6.14 -5.82 -4.49
N ALA A 13 7.22 -5.15 -4.83
CA ALA A 13 8.21 -4.69 -3.86
C ALA A 13 7.77 -3.37 -3.23
N GLU A 14 7.95 -3.24 -1.93
CA GLU A 14 7.58 -2.04 -1.18
C GLU A 14 8.82 -1.18 -0.91
N LEU A 15 8.94 -0.03 -1.59
CA LEU A 15 9.95 0.97 -1.25
C LEU A 15 9.59 1.67 0.06
N SER A 16 8.31 2.07 0.18
CA SER A 16 7.81 2.79 1.37
C SER A 16 8.73 3.97 1.74
N ALA A 17 9.12 4.07 3.01
CA ALA A 17 10.06 5.05 3.54
C ALA A 17 11.53 4.53 3.61
N ASN A 18 11.85 3.38 2.99
CA ASN A 18 13.16 2.72 3.13
C ASN A 18 14.26 3.34 2.26
N HIS A 19 14.11 4.59 1.88
CA HIS A 19 15.08 5.37 1.12
C HIS A 19 16.08 6.16 2.00
N ASN A 20 15.91 6.14 3.34
CA ASN A 20 16.78 6.86 4.30
C ASN A 20 17.01 8.34 3.92
N GLY A 21 16.00 9.05 3.44
CA GLY A 21 16.13 10.44 3.00
C GLY A 21 17.05 10.67 1.78
N SER A 22 17.30 9.63 0.98
CA SER A 22 18.16 9.69 -0.21
C SER A 22 17.45 9.21 -1.46
N LEU A 23 17.36 10.08 -2.47
CA LEU A 23 16.85 9.72 -3.78
C LEU A 23 17.71 8.63 -4.44
N GLU A 24 19.04 8.68 -4.27
CA GLU A 24 19.93 7.66 -4.84
C GLU A 24 19.62 6.28 -4.28
N VAL A 25 19.39 6.16 -2.97
CA VAL A 25 18.98 4.91 -2.33
C VAL A 25 17.63 4.44 -2.88
N ALA A 26 16.68 5.35 -3.07
CA ALA A 26 15.38 5.02 -3.68
C ALA A 26 15.55 4.43 -5.10
N LEU A 27 16.35 5.07 -5.95
CA LEU A 27 16.61 4.62 -7.33
C LEU A 27 17.35 3.28 -7.38
N GLU A 28 18.34 3.06 -6.50
CA GLU A 28 19.03 1.76 -6.39
C GLU A 28 18.09 0.66 -5.87
N THR A 29 17.16 0.99 -4.99
CA THR A 29 16.13 0.04 -4.50
C THR A 29 15.20 -0.39 -5.64
N VAL A 30 14.82 0.51 -6.55
CA VAL A 30 14.05 0.16 -7.77
C VAL A 30 14.79 -0.88 -8.60
N LYS A 31 16.08 -0.66 -8.88
CA LYS A 31 16.91 -1.62 -9.62
C LYS A 31 17.07 -2.94 -8.89
N ALA A 32 17.23 -2.89 -7.56
CA ALA A 32 17.33 -4.10 -6.74
C ALA A 32 16.03 -4.92 -6.76
N ALA A 33 14.87 -4.27 -6.68
CA ALA A 33 13.57 -4.92 -6.82
C ALA A 33 13.43 -5.65 -8.16
N LYS A 34 13.86 -5.01 -9.26
CA LYS A 34 13.89 -5.67 -10.57
C LYS A 34 14.80 -6.87 -10.61
N ARG A 35 16.03 -6.74 -10.11
CA ARG A 35 16.98 -7.88 -10.04
C ARG A 35 16.46 -9.04 -9.21
N ALA A 36 15.65 -8.74 -8.18
CA ALA A 36 15.00 -9.74 -7.33
C ALA A 36 13.77 -10.39 -7.97
N GLY A 37 13.34 -9.93 -9.15
CA GLY A 37 12.22 -10.51 -9.90
C GLY A 37 10.85 -9.92 -9.56
N ALA A 38 10.79 -8.75 -8.92
CA ALA A 38 9.52 -8.05 -8.72
C ALA A 38 8.92 -7.60 -10.07
N ASP A 39 7.58 -7.55 -10.11
CA ASP A 39 6.81 -7.02 -11.23
C ASP A 39 6.53 -5.52 -11.08
N ALA A 40 6.45 -5.08 -9.83
CA ALA A 40 6.13 -3.70 -9.50
C ALA A 40 6.91 -3.22 -8.28
N ILE A 41 6.97 -1.89 -8.16
CA ILE A 41 7.43 -1.21 -6.96
C ILE A 41 6.35 -0.24 -6.47
N LYS A 42 6.11 -0.22 -5.16
CA LYS A 42 5.10 0.63 -4.54
C LYS A 42 5.74 1.69 -3.64
N LEU A 43 5.26 2.92 -3.81
CA LEU A 43 5.60 4.07 -3.00
C LEU A 43 4.47 4.38 -1.99
N GLN A 44 4.71 5.39 -1.18
CA GLN A 44 3.73 6.04 -0.33
C GLN A 44 3.75 7.54 -0.64
N THR A 45 2.59 8.14 -0.86
CA THR A 45 2.46 9.56 -1.23
C THR A 45 1.64 10.27 -0.19
N TYR A 46 2.31 10.98 0.72
CA TYR A 46 1.74 11.78 1.79
C TYR A 46 2.70 12.93 2.15
N THR A 47 2.22 13.88 2.93
CA THR A 47 3.04 14.78 3.74
C THR A 47 2.70 14.55 5.21
N ALA A 48 3.55 15.00 6.13
CA ALA A 48 3.24 14.86 7.56
C ALA A 48 1.90 15.51 7.92
N ASP A 49 1.56 16.64 7.27
CA ASP A 49 0.32 17.37 7.53
C ASP A 49 -0.94 16.72 6.92
N THR A 50 -0.79 15.84 5.90
CA THR A 50 -1.92 15.15 5.28
C THR A 50 -2.21 13.79 5.91
N ILE A 51 -1.24 13.19 6.62
CA ILE A 51 -1.40 11.86 7.22
C ILE A 51 -1.73 11.93 8.72
N THR A 52 -1.32 12.99 9.42
CA THR A 52 -1.57 13.16 10.86
C THR A 52 -1.60 14.63 11.27
N LEU A 53 -2.06 14.88 12.49
CA LEU A 53 -2.02 16.22 13.09
C LEU A 53 -0.67 16.44 13.79
N LYS A 54 -0.15 17.66 13.74
CA LYS A 54 0.95 18.10 14.61
C LYS A 54 0.42 18.29 16.02
N CYS A 55 0.59 17.30 16.87
CA CYS A 55 -0.01 17.26 18.19
C CYS A 55 0.93 16.54 19.19
N ASP A 56 1.07 17.13 20.38
CA ASP A 56 1.94 16.62 21.46
C ASP A 56 1.15 15.83 22.51
N GLN A 57 -0.11 15.46 22.22
CA GLN A 57 -0.90 14.62 23.12
C GLN A 57 -0.43 13.17 23.09
N PRO A 58 -0.65 12.40 24.16
CA PRO A 58 -0.19 11.02 24.28
C PRO A 58 -0.64 10.13 23.10
N ASP A 59 -1.84 10.30 22.58
CA ASP A 59 -2.40 9.52 21.45
C ASP A 59 -1.60 9.67 20.15
N PHE A 60 -0.78 10.73 20.05
CA PHE A 60 0.10 10.99 18.89
C PHE A 60 1.54 10.59 19.14
N LYS A 61 1.85 10.05 20.33
CA LYS A 61 3.16 9.54 20.70
C LYS A 61 3.25 8.04 20.46
N ILE A 62 4.31 7.61 19.81
CA ILE A 62 4.54 6.19 19.54
C ILE A 62 4.98 5.51 20.82
N GLU A 63 4.21 4.52 21.26
CA GLU A 63 4.50 3.67 22.43
C GLU A 63 4.04 2.25 22.07
N GLY A 64 4.93 1.27 22.15
CA GLY A 64 4.57 -0.12 21.82
C GLY A 64 5.74 -1.06 21.63
N GLY A 65 6.96 -0.67 22.05
CA GLY A 65 8.16 -1.50 21.92
C GLY A 65 8.78 -1.47 20.51
N THR A 66 8.54 -0.39 19.77
CA THR A 66 9.10 -0.19 18.43
C THR A 66 10.41 0.60 18.46
N LEU A 67 11.11 0.66 17.33
CA LEU A 67 12.30 1.49 17.16
C LEU A 67 12.02 3.00 17.25
N TRP A 68 10.74 3.39 17.17
CA TRP A 68 10.29 4.79 17.13
C TRP A 68 9.66 5.25 18.45
N ASP A 69 9.69 4.42 19.49
CA ASP A 69 9.10 4.73 20.80
C ASP A 69 9.61 6.07 21.35
N GLY A 70 8.67 6.84 21.85
CA GLY A 70 8.91 8.18 22.37
C GLY A 70 8.85 9.31 21.35
N ARG A 71 8.78 9.02 20.04
CA ARG A 71 8.60 10.02 18.98
C ARG A 71 7.12 10.35 18.78
N TYR A 72 6.83 11.55 18.31
CA TYR A 72 5.51 11.94 17.86
C TYR A 72 5.31 11.55 16.38
N LEU A 73 4.08 11.15 16.02
CA LEU A 73 3.74 10.69 14.67
C LEU A 73 4.10 11.71 13.59
N HIS A 74 3.77 13.00 13.81
CA HIS A 74 4.05 14.05 12.83
C HIS A 74 5.56 14.18 12.55
N ASP A 75 6.41 14.16 13.59
CA ASP A 75 7.86 14.28 13.42
C ASP A 75 8.45 13.06 12.71
N LEU A 76 7.91 11.87 12.99
CA LEU A 76 8.31 10.65 12.28
C LEU A 76 7.92 10.72 10.80
N TYR A 77 6.69 11.12 10.50
CA TYR A 77 6.24 11.24 9.11
C TYR A 77 6.96 12.34 8.34
N LEU A 78 7.35 13.43 9.00
CA LEU A 78 8.14 14.50 8.40
C LEU A 78 9.56 14.02 7.98
N GLU A 79 10.11 13.05 8.68
CA GLU A 79 11.39 12.43 8.34
C GLU A 79 11.25 11.32 7.31
N ALA A 80 10.15 10.55 7.38
CA ALA A 80 9.97 9.31 6.64
C ALA A 80 9.30 9.48 5.27
N PHE A 81 8.61 10.60 5.00
CA PHE A 81 7.88 10.76 3.75
C PHE A 81 8.82 10.76 2.53
N THR A 82 8.30 10.28 1.40
CA THR A 82 9.00 10.41 0.12
C THR A 82 8.72 11.80 -0.46
N PRO A 83 9.72 12.68 -0.63
CA PRO A 83 9.52 13.99 -1.24
C PRO A 83 8.79 13.86 -2.58
N TRP A 84 7.77 14.68 -2.80
CA TRP A 84 6.92 14.57 -3.98
C TRP A 84 7.69 14.83 -5.28
N GLU A 85 8.70 15.69 -5.24
CA GLU A 85 9.61 15.98 -6.35
C GLU A 85 10.48 14.78 -6.79
N TRP A 86 10.58 13.74 -5.96
CA TRP A 86 11.30 12.51 -6.33
C TRP A 86 10.46 11.53 -7.14
N HIS A 87 9.12 11.61 -7.02
CA HIS A 87 8.21 10.63 -7.61
C HIS A 87 8.41 10.50 -9.13
N GLU A 88 8.54 11.61 -9.87
CA GLU A 88 8.76 11.56 -11.31
C GLU A 88 10.01 10.77 -11.68
N GLN A 89 11.11 10.99 -10.95
CA GLN A 89 12.37 10.28 -11.18
C GLN A 89 12.27 8.80 -10.83
N ILE A 90 11.55 8.46 -9.73
CA ILE A 90 11.34 7.07 -9.32
C ILE A 90 10.43 6.34 -10.30
N PHE A 91 9.34 6.97 -10.75
CA PHE A 91 8.44 6.43 -11.77
C PHE A 91 9.18 6.18 -13.08
N LYS A 92 10.03 7.13 -13.51
CA LYS A 92 10.87 6.96 -14.68
C LYS A 92 11.85 5.80 -14.52
N ALA A 93 12.57 5.74 -13.40
CA ALA A 93 13.53 4.66 -13.15
C ALA A 93 12.86 3.29 -13.16
N ALA A 94 11.67 3.17 -12.55
CA ALA A 94 10.89 1.93 -12.57
C ALA A 94 10.47 1.55 -14.00
N SER A 95 10.02 2.52 -14.80
CA SER A 95 9.66 2.31 -16.21
C SER A 95 10.87 1.86 -17.04
N ASP A 96 12.03 2.49 -16.84
CA ASP A 96 13.28 2.14 -17.56
C ASP A 96 13.72 0.69 -17.23
N GLU A 97 13.44 0.20 -16.02
CA GLU A 97 13.67 -1.18 -15.59
C GLU A 97 12.53 -2.15 -15.98
N GLY A 98 11.45 -1.66 -16.57
CA GLY A 98 10.27 -2.46 -16.92
C GLY A 98 9.50 -2.94 -15.67
N LEU A 99 9.46 -2.13 -14.61
CA LEU A 99 8.61 -2.31 -13.43
C LEU A 99 7.37 -1.42 -13.54
N VAL A 100 6.25 -1.91 -13.04
CA VAL A 100 5.08 -1.07 -12.76
C VAL A 100 5.36 -0.26 -11.50
N CYS A 101 5.29 1.07 -11.59
CA CYS A 101 5.38 1.94 -10.41
C CYS A 101 4.00 2.48 -10.05
N PHE A 102 3.64 2.40 -8.78
CA PHE A 102 2.40 2.95 -8.24
C PHE A 102 2.56 3.35 -6.78
N SER A 103 1.51 3.93 -6.20
CA SER A 103 1.62 4.43 -4.82
C SER A 103 0.34 4.21 -4.02
N SER A 104 0.50 4.32 -2.69
CA SER A 104 -0.61 4.53 -1.76
C SER A 104 -0.78 6.04 -1.54
N PRO A 105 -1.88 6.66 -1.98
CA PRO A 105 -2.27 7.99 -1.54
C PRO A 105 -2.88 7.94 -0.13
N PHE A 106 -2.71 9.00 0.64
CA PHE A 106 -3.28 9.13 1.98
C PHE A 106 -4.27 10.29 2.10
N ASP A 107 -4.45 11.05 1.02
CA ASP A 107 -5.39 12.16 0.91
C ASP A 107 -5.74 12.44 -0.56
N PRO A 108 -6.79 13.24 -0.85
CA PRO A 108 -7.18 13.56 -2.22
C PRO A 108 -6.10 14.29 -3.04
N SER A 109 -5.28 15.14 -2.42
CA SER A 109 -4.21 15.85 -3.14
C SER A 109 -3.12 14.90 -3.63
N ALA A 110 -2.84 13.84 -2.86
CA ALA A 110 -1.95 12.77 -3.29
C ALA A 110 -2.52 11.97 -4.48
N VAL A 111 -3.84 11.74 -4.51
CA VAL A 111 -4.50 11.12 -5.68
C VAL A 111 -4.34 11.98 -6.92
N ASP A 112 -4.59 13.30 -6.82
CA ASP A 112 -4.47 14.22 -7.95
C ASP A 112 -3.01 14.33 -8.45
N PHE A 113 -2.07 14.39 -7.52
CA PHE A 113 -0.64 14.38 -7.86
C PHE A 113 -0.26 13.10 -8.62
N LEU A 114 -0.68 11.94 -8.15
CA LEU A 114 -0.42 10.66 -8.79
C LEU A 114 -1.13 10.52 -10.15
N GLU A 115 -2.31 11.14 -10.33
CA GLU A 115 -2.95 11.24 -11.65
C GLU A 115 -2.05 12.01 -12.63
N GLY A 116 -1.47 13.13 -12.20
CA GLY A 116 -0.54 13.92 -13.01
C GLY A 116 0.70 13.15 -13.46
N LEU A 117 1.15 12.16 -12.68
CA LEU A 117 2.26 11.28 -13.00
C LEU A 117 1.86 10.06 -13.86
N GLY A 118 0.57 9.88 -14.15
CA GLY A 118 0.08 8.71 -14.88
C GLY A 118 0.13 7.42 -14.07
N CYS A 119 0.01 7.49 -12.73
CA CYS A 119 -0.02 6.33 -11.85
C CYS A 119 -1.05 5.30 -12.36
N PRO A 120 -0.67 4.03 -12.58
CA PRO A 120 -1.54 3.07 -13.27
C PRO A 120 -2.62 2.44 -12.37
N LEU A 121 -2.44 2.44 -11.06
CA LEU A 121 -3.35 1.88 -10.06
C LEU A 121 -3.10 2.53 -8.70
N TYR A 122 -4.04 2.38 -7.78
CA TYR A 122 -3.92 2.89 -6.41
C TYR A 122 -3.98 1.78 -5.38
N LYS A 123 -3.26 1.97 -4.27
CA LYS A 123 -3.40 1.12 -3.09
C LYS A 123 -3.93 1.92 -1.90
N ILE A 124 -4.98 1.44 -1.27
CA ILE A 124 -5.43 1.91 0.04
C ILE A 124 -4.76 1.06 1.12
N ALA A 125 -4.00 1.69 2.00
CA ALA A 125 -3.32 0.98 3.07
C ALA A 125 -4.31 0.54 4.16
N SER A 126 -3.86 -0.33 5.08
CA SER A 126 -4.76 -0.96 6.05
C SER A 126 -5.45 0.04 6.98
N PHE A 127 -4.75 1.10 7.36
CA PHE A 127 -5.29 2.10 8.27
C PHE A 127 -6.33 3.01 7.61
N GLU A 128 -6.26 3.18 6.29
CA GLU A 128 -7.17 4.00 5.48
C GLU A 128 -8.40 3.23 4.98
N ILE A 129 -8.56 1.93 5.33
CA ILE A 129 -9.69 1.11 4.87
C ILE A 129 -11.05 1.67 5.32
N THR A 130 -11.09 2.48 6.37
CA THR A 130 -12.30 3.14 6.86
C THR A 130 -12.48 4.57 6.32
N ASP A 131 -11.50 5.11 5.60
CA ASP A 131 -11.61 6.40 4.94
C ASP A 131 -12.39 6.29 3.63
N ILE A 132 -13.71 6.17 3.77
CA ILE A 132 -14.62 6.01 2.63
C ILE A 132 -14.52 7.16 1.64
N PRO A 133 -14.42 8.45 2.06
CA PRO A 133 -14.23 9.56 1.12
C PRO A 133 -12.97 9.42 0.25
N LEU A 134 -11.83 9.05 0.83
CA LEU A 134 -10.60 8.82 0.08
C LEU A 134 -10.74 7.64 -0.91
N ILE A 135 -11.36 6.54 -0.46
CA ILE A 135 -11.60 5.37 -1.30
C ILE A 135 -12.50 5.73 -2.49
N GLU A 136 -13.61 6.43 -2.26
CA GLU A 136 -14.51 6.88 -3.32
C GLU A 136 -13.78 7.80 -4.31
N TYR A 137 -12.97 8.73 -3.80
CA TYR A 137 -12.22 9.65 -4.64
C TYR A 137 -11.20 8.92 -5.54
N ALA A 138 -10.41 8.03 -4.97
CA ALA A 138 -9.46 7.22 -5.74
C ALA A 138 -10.17 6.30 -6.74
N ALA A 139 -11.28 5.66 -6.33
CA ALA A 139 -12.08 4.77 -7.19
C ALA A 139 -12.72 5.51 -8.37
N SER A 140 -13.09 6.79 -8.21
CA SER A 140 -13.66 7.64 -9.26
C SER A 140 -12.69 7.88 -10.44
N LYS A 141 -11.39 7.65 -10.24
CA LYS A 141 -10.38 7.75 -11.32
C LYS A 141 -10.42 6.53 -12.27
N ALA A 142 -11.28 5.55 -12.01
CA ALA A 142 -11.51 4.36 -12.84
C ALA A 142 -10.24 3.54 -13.15
N LYS A 143 -9.30 3.49 -12.21
CA LYS A 143 -8.08 2.67 -12.25
C LYS A 143 -8.20 1.49 -11.29
N PRO A 144 -7.45 0.39 -11.48
CA PRO A 144 -7.44 -0.72 -10.54
C PRO A 144 -7.14 -0.26 -9.11
N MET A 145 -7.81 -0.86 -8.14
CA MET A 145 -7.67 -0.55 -6.72
C MET A 145 -7.21 -1.78 -5.95
N ILE A 146 -6.21 -1.62 -5.11
CA ILE A 146 -5.75 -2.63 -4.15
C ILE A 146 -6.10 -2.13 -2.75
N LEU A 147 -6.81 -2.92 -1.95
CA LEU A 147 -7.24 -2.56 -0.60
C LEU A 147 -6.65 -3.54 0.41
N SER A 148 -5.84 -3.05 1.36
CA SER A 148 -5.31 -3.87 2.46
C SER A 148 -6.27 -3.89 3.65
N THR A 149 -6.37 -5.05 4.31
CA THR A 149 -7.43 -5.32 5.31
C THR A 149 -6.92 -5.57 6.73
N GLY A 150 -5.66 -5.18 7.04
CA GLY A 150 -4.94 -5.61 8.23
C GLY A 150 -5.57 -5.25 9.57
N ILE A 151 -6.33 -4.15 9.66
CA ILE A 151 -7.05 -3.75 10.88
C ILE A 151 -8.57 -3.85 10.72
N ALA A 152 -9.04 -4.21 9.52
CA ALA A 152 -10.45 -4.15 9.16
C ALA A 152 -11.26 -5.29 9.78
N LYS A 153 -12.47 -4.95 10.23
CA LYS A 153 -13.55 -5.92 10.42
C LYS A 153 -14.25 -6.19 9.09
N LYS A 154 -15.01 -7.26 9.00
CA LYS A 154 -15.77 -7.60 7.76
C LYS A 154 -16.61 -6.43 7.26
N ILE A 155 -17.31 -5.74 8.16
CA ILE A 155 -18.15 -4.57 7.82
C ILE A 155 -17.34 -3.41 7.21
N ASP A 156 -16.09 -3.21 7.62
CA ASP A 156 -15.24 -2.17 7.06
C ASP A 156 -14.82 -2.52 5.64
N ILE A 157 -14.51 -3.80 5.39
CA ILE A 157 -14.20 -4.31 4.05
C ILE A 157 -15.42 -4.18 3.13
N GLU A 158 -16.60 -4.57 3.60
CA GLU A 158 -17.87 -4.44 2.86
C GLU A 158 -18.09 -2.98 2.44
N ARG A 159 -17.94 -2.03 3.37
CA ARG A 159 -18.10 -0.59 3.09
C ARG A 159 -17.08 -0.07 2.07
N ALA A 160 -15.82 -0.51 2.19
CA ALA A 160 -14.76 -0.10 1.27
C ALA A 160 -14.99 -0.64 -0.16
N VAL A 161 -15.39 -1.92 -0.28
CA VAL A 161 -15.74 -2.52 -1.57
C VAL A 161 -16.96 -1.83 -2.18
N ASP A 162 -18.02 -1.59 -1.39
CA ASP A 162 -19.21 -0.89 -1.83
C ASP A 162 -18.90 0.55 -2.29
N ALA A 163 -17.97 1.24 -1.60
CA ALA A 163 -17.53 2.57 -1.99
C ALA A 163 -16.92 2.57 -3.40
N CYS A 164 -16.05 1.60 -3.70
CA CYS A 164 -15.51 1.44 -5.05
C CYS A 164 -16.59 1.12 -6.09
N LEU A 165 -17.49 0.18 -5.77
CA LEU A 165 -18.57 -0.23 -6.67
C LEU A 165 -19.55 0.92 -6.98
N ARG A 166 -19.86 1.78 -6.00
CA ARG A 166 -20.69 2.99 -6.21
C ARG A 166 -20.06 3.97 -7.21
N GLN A 167 -18.73 4.00 -7.31
CA GLN A 167 -18.02 4.79 -8.32
C GLN A 167 -17.91 4.06 -9.69
N GLY A 168 -18.54 2.89 -9.82
CA GLY A 168 -18.45 2.06 -11.03
C GLY A 168 -17.14 1.29 -11.18
N ASN A 169 -16.26 1.34 -10.18
CA ASN A 169 -14.98 0.66 -10.23
C ASN A 169 -15.13 -0.78 -9.72
N LYS A 170 -14.89 -1.74 -10.62
CA LYS A 170 -14.99 -3.18 -10.35
C LYS A 170 -13.64 -3.89 -10.37
N ASP A 171 -12.57 -3.18 -10.72
CA ASP A 171 -11.21 -3.73 -10.81
C ASP A 171 -10.54 -3.63 -9.43
N LEU A 172 -10.93 -4.54 -8.54
CA LEU A 172 -10.57 -4.52 -7.13
C LEU A 172 -9.76 -5.76 -6.75
N THR A 173 -8.77 -5.55 -5.89
CA THR A 173 -8.01 -6.61 -5.23
C THR A 173 -8.01 -6.37 -3.72
N LEU A 174 -8.46 -7.35 -2.94
CA LEU A 174 -8.32 -7.35 -1.50
C LEU A 174 -7.03 -8.05 -1.08
N LEU A 175 -6.25 -7.44 -0.21
CA LEU A 175 -5.07 -8.09 0.37
C LEU A 175 -5.36 -8.48 1.82
N LYS A 176 -5.24 -9.78 2.12
CA LYS A 176 -5.07 -10.20 3.50
C LYS A 176 -3.78 -9.56 4.02
N CYS A 177 -3.85 -8.97 5.18
CA CYS A 177 -2.72 -8.29 5.81
C CYS A 177 -2.74 -8.54 7.32
N THR A 178 -1.57 -8.54 7.96
CA THR A 178 -1.38 -8.40 9.40
C THR A 178 -0.56 -7.13 9.61
N SER A 179 -1.18 -6.10 10.22
CA SER A 179 -0.57 -4.77 10.38
C SER A 179 0.30 -4.69 11.65
N SER A 180 1.23 -5.63 11.77
CA SER A 180 2.31 -5.70 12.77
C SER A 180 3.65 -5.68 12.04
N TYR A 181 4.67 -5.05 12.61
CA TYR A 181 5.99 -4.89 11.98
C TYR A 181 7.13 -5.24 12.94
N PRO A 182 7.72 -6.46 12.88
CA PRO A 182 7.33 -7.57 12.00
C PRO A 182 6.02 -8.26 12.45
N ALA A 183 5.33 -8.89 11.50
CA ALA A 183 4.14 -9.69 11.81
C ALA A 183 4.52 -11.10 12.29
N PRO A 184 3.94 -11.61 13.39
CA PRO A 184 4.11 -13.00 13.78
C PRO A 184 3.56 -13.95 12.71
N ILE A 185 4.30 -15.03 12.40
CA ILE A 185 3.89 -16.03 11.39
C ILE A 185 2.56 -16.68 11.79
N GLU A 186 2.35 -16.88 13.09
CA GLU A 186 1.16 -17.50 13.68
C GLU A 186 -0.12 -16.70 13.40
N GLU A 187 0.01 -15.38 13.16
CA GLU A 187 -1.10 -14.48 12.85
C GLU A 187 -1.37 -14.33 11.35
N ALA A 188 -0.64 -15.05 10.51
CA ALA A 188 -0.77 -14.95 9.06
C ALA A 188 -2.19 -15.24 8.57
N ASN A 189 -2.90 -16.20 9.19
CA ASN A 189 -4.31 -16.54 8.91
C ASN A 189 -4.67 -16.51 7.40
N LEU A 190 -3.91 -17.22 6.59
CA LEU A 190 -4.03 -17.21 5.13
C LEU A 190 -5.38 -17.73 4.61
N ARG A 191 -6.13 -18.50 5.44
CA ARG A 191 -7.49 -18.95 5.09
C ARG A 191 -8.45 -17.80 4.81
N LEU A 192 -8.20 -16.61 5.35
CA LEU A 192 -8.99 -15.41 5.01
C LEU A 192 -8.91 -15.04 3.52
N MET A 193 -7.81 -15.39 2.82
CA MET A 193 -7.71 -15.16 1.38
C MET A 193 -8.77 -15.96 0.61
N VAL A 194 -9.01 -17.22 1.03
CA VAL A 194 -10.07 -18.06 0.44
C VAL A 194 -11.43 -17.47 0.75
N GLN A 195 -11.66 -17.08 2.01
CA GLN A 195 -12.92 -16.47 2.42
C GLN A 195 -13.21 -15.16 1.67
N PHE A 196 -12.20 -14.34 1.39
CA PHE A 196 -12.40 -13.12 0.59
C PHE A 196 -12.84 -13.43 -0.85
N LYS A 197 -12.33 -14.51 -1.45
CA LYS A 197 -12.78 -14.95 -2.78
C LYS A 197 -14.26 -15.38 -2.78
N ASP A 198 -14.71 -15.99 -1.67
CA ASP A 198 -16.09 -16.45 -1.53
C ASP A 198 -17.06 -15.30 -1.20
N ASP A 199 -16.59 -14.36 -0.35
CA ASP A 199 -17.44 -13.27 0.15
C ASP A 199 -17.55 -12.08 -0.82
N PHE A 200 -16.56 -11.86 -1.69
CA PHE A 200 -16.48 -10.65 -2.54
C PHE A 200 -16.13 -10.99 -4.00
N PRO A 201 -16.74 -10.26 -4.98
CA PRO A 201 -16.42 -10.46 -6.40
C PRO A 201 -15.13 -9.71 -6.79
N VAL A 202 -14.00 -10.05 -6.17
CA VAL A 202 -12.73 -9.33 -6.30
C VAL A 202 -11.55 -10.30 -6.45
N SER A 203 -10.42 -9.81 -6.95
CA SER A 203 -9.15 -10.52 -6.85
C SER A 203 -8.62 -10.49 -5.42
N VAL A 204 -7.79 -11.45 -5.05
CA VAL A 204 -7.26 -11.59 -3.69
C VAL A 204 -5.75 -11.78 -3.72
N GLY A 205 -5.07 -11.21 -2.73
CA GLY A 205 -3.64 -11.36 -2.52
C GLY A 205 -3.23 -11.23 -1.05
N LEU A 206 -1.93 -11.16 -0.84
CA LEU A 206 -1.30 -11.00 0.48
C LEU A 206 -0.52 -9.68 0.53
N SER A 207 -0.65 -8.94 1.63
CA SER A 207 0.31 -7.92 2.06
C SER A 207 1.10 -8.50 3.24
N ASP A 208 2.35 -8.85 3.00
CA ASP A 208 3.17 -9.60 3.94
C ASP A 208 4.14 -8.71 4.70
N HIS A 209 4.19 -8.90 6.02
CA HIS A 209 5.12 -8.24 6.94
C HIS A 209 5.84 -9.27 7.84
N THR A 210 5.74 -10.56 7.50
CA THR A 210 6.38 -11.62 8.29
C THR A 210 7.87 -11.74 7.96
N PRO A 211 8.72 -12.17 8.90
CA PRO A 211 10.11 -12.48 8.61
C PRO A 211 10.25 -13.69 7.67
N GLY A 212 11.10 -13.54 6.66
CA GLY A 212 11.41 -14.64 5.74
C GLY A 212 10.42 -14.77 4.59
N HIS A 213 10.27 -15.99 4.08
CA HIS A 213 9.52 -16.24 2.83
C HIS A 213 8.46 -17.35 2.96
N LEU A 214 8.27 -17.90 4.16
CA LEU A 214 7.36 -19.03 4.36
C LEU A 214 5.90 -18.65 4.06
N VAL A 215 5.45 -17.52 4.64
CA VAL A 215 4.07 -17.06 4.52
C VAL A 215 3.71 -16.68 3.08
N PRO A 216 4.50 -15.85 2.36
CA PRO A 216 4.17 -15.53 0.97
C PRO A 216 4.24 -16.73 0.05
N VAL A 217 5.16 -17.69 0.24
CA VAL A 217 5.19 -18.92 -0.56
C VAL A 217 3.93 -19.75 -0.37
N ILE A 218 3.47 -19.94 0.88
CA ILE A 218 2.22 -20.67 1.14
C ILE A 218 1.02 -19.92 0.55
N ALA A 219 0.98 -18.60 0.64
CA ALA A 219 -0.10 -17.80 0.07
C ALA A 219 -0.28 -18.00 -1.44
N THR A 220 0.82 -18.27 -2.18
CA THR A 220 0.76 -18.53 -3.62
C THR A 220 0.07 -19.85 -3.99
N THR A 221 -0.19 -20.71 -3.02
CA THR A 221 -0.85 -22.01 -3.23
C THR A 221 -2.37 -21.96 -3.00
N LEU A 222 -2.89 -20.80 -2.58
CA LEU A 222 -4.32 -20.55 -2.30
C LEU A 222 -4.99 -19.78 -3.43
#